data_fe3d415d4d630a5d9ac256299b3c69de
#
_entry.id   fe3d415d4d630a5d9ac256299b3c69de
#
_cell.length_a   1.000
_cell.length_b   1.000
_cell.length_c   1.000
_cell.angle_alpha   90.00
_cell.angle_beta   90.00
_cell.angle_gamma   90.00
#
_symmetry.space_group_name_H-M   'P 1'
#
loop_
_entity.id
_entity.type
_entity.pdbx_description
1 polymer ?
#
loop_
_entity_poly.entity_id
_entity_poly.type
_entity_poly.pdbx_seq_one_letter_code
_entity_poly.pdbx_strand_id
1 'polypeptide(L)'
;MVRYGVWNGIKYDNTLGNDKTPEGLDLKALTNFNPGNPIDVIIGNAGFLVFDDSVSLAGVLLRYYEKVSEASCGRCTPCRTGSRLIELALRDLVEGRGAAVDWDHIYESAEQMMLTSLCGIGRTAPAAFVGAMKHFRERLFETAE
;
A
#
# COMPACT_ATOMS: atom_id res chain seq x y z
N MET A 1 17.56 1.88 -6.01
CA MET A 1 16.98 0.81 -6.87
C MET A 1 15.72 0.27 -6.22
N VAL A 2 14.66 0.10 -7.00
CA VAL A 2 13.41 -0.50 -6.51
C VAL A 2 13.65 -1.97 -6.18
N ARG A 3 13.30 -2.41 -4.98
CA ARG A 3 13.41 -3.82 -4.59
C ARG A 3 12.17 -4.59 -5.01
N TYR A 4 11.01 -4.10 -4.67
CA TYR A 4 9.75 -4.68 -5.13
C TYR A 4 8.60 -3.66 -5.00
N GLY A 5 7.51 -3.94 -5.67
CA GLY A 5 6.32 -3.11 -5.56
C GLY A 5 5.33 -3.32 -6.70
N VAL A 6 4.26 -2.55 -6.65
CA VAL A 6 3.23 -2.47 -7.70
C VAL A 6 3.03 -1.00 -8.04
N TRP A 7 3.14 -0.66 -9.31
CA TRP A 7 2.99 0.71 -9.79
C TRP A 7 2.15 0.72 -11.07
N ASN A 8 1.06 1.47 -11.05
CA ASN A 8 0.08 1.51 -12.15
C ASN A 8 -0.43 0.11 -12.56
N GLY A 9 -0.59 -0.79 -11.60
CA GLY A 9 -1.05 -2.15 -11.82
C GLY A 9 0.01 -3.12 -12.33
N ILE A 10 1.26 -2.66 -12.52
CA ILE A 10 2.38 -3.49 -12.99
C ILE A 10 3.22 -3.94 -11.79
N LYS A 11 3.43 -5.25 -11.69
CA LYS A 11 4.28 -5.84 -10.65
C LYS A 11 5.76 -5.63 -10.99
N TYR A 12 6.52 -5.10 -10.04
CA TYR A 12 7.98 -4.99 -10.10
C TYR A 12 8.59 -5.82 -8.98
N ASP A 13 9.41 -6.80 -9.32
CA ASP A 13 10.12 -7.64 -8.35
C ASP A 13 11.57 -7.80 -8.79
N ASN A 14 12.45 -7.04 -8.18
CA ASN A 14 13.88 -7.03 -8.47
C ASN A 14 14.70 -7.84 -7.45
N THR A 15 14.05 -8.55 -6.55
CA THR A 15 14.72 -9.36 -5.52
C THR A 15 15.49 -10.54 -6.10
N LEU A 16 15.13 -10.97 -7.32
CA LEU A 16 15.76 -12.07 -8.04
C LEU A 16 16.79 -11.61 -9.08
N GLY A 17 17.25 -10.36 -9.01
CA GLY A 17 18.30 -9.83 -9.88
C GLY A 17 17.82 -9.07 -11.11
N ASN A 18 16.53 -8.90 -11.30
CA ASN A 18 15.99 -8.04 -12.34
C ASN A 18 16.12 -6.58 -11.91
N ASP A 19 16.40 -5.70 -12.87
CA ASP A 19 16.52 -4.27 -12.61
C ASP A 19 15.47 -3.52 -13.43
N LYS A 20 14.21 -3.62 -13.00
CA LYS A 20 13.09 -2.94 -13.63
C LYS A 20 12.64 -1.76 -12.78
N THR A 21 12.47 -0.62 -13.43
CA THR A 21 11.99 0.62 -12.80
C THR A 21 10.78 1.15 -13.56
N PRO A 22 9.74 1.66 -12.87
CA PRO A 22 8.60 2.27 -13.56
C PRO A 22 9.02 3.42 -14.46
N GLU A 23 8.45 3.48 -15.65
CA GLU A 23 8.69 4.59 -16.58
C GLU A 23 8.15 5.89 -15.99
N GLY A 24 8.89 6.97 -16.23
CA GLY A 24 8.50 8.30 -15.76
C GLY A 24 8.82 8.58 -14.30
N LEU A 25 9.38 7.62 -13.58
CA LEU A 25 9.80 7.83 -12.19
C LEU A 25 11.29 8.23 -12.14
N ASP A 26 11.55 9.48 -11.77
CA ASP A 26 12.91 9.97 -11.60
C ASP A 26 13.41 9.77 -10.17
N LEU A 27 14.09 8.64 -9.95
CA LEU A 27 14.64 8.30 -8.64
C LEU A 27 15.70 9.28 -8.15
N LYS A 28 16.45 9.89 -9.09
CA LYS A 28 17.47 10.89 -8.74
C LYS A 28 16.84 12.16 -8.21
N ALA A 29 15.76 12.61 -8.84
CA ALA A 29 15.00 13.77 -8.37
C ALA A 29 14.45 13.53 -6.97
N LEU A 30 13.90 12.35 -6.70
CA LEU A 30 13.38 11.99 -5.38
C LEU A 30 14.48 12.00 -4.31
N THR A 31 15.66 11.48 -4.63
CA THR A 31 16.81 11.50 -3.72
C THR A 31 17.26 12.92 -3.42
N ASN A 32 17.22 13.81 -4.40
CA ASN A 32 17.61 15.21 -4.24
C ASN A 32 16.67 16.01 -3.33
N PHE A 33 15.39 15.62 -3.26
CA PHE A 33 14.43 16.26 -2.36
C PHE A 33 14.67 15.95 -0.88
N ASN A 34 15.41 14.92 -0.58
CA ASN A 34 15.57 14.45 0.80
C ASN A 34 17.03 14.06 1.11
N PRO A 35 17.97 15.00 0.94
CA PRO A 35 19.40 14.69 1.14
C PRO A 35 19.66 14.28 2.60
N GLY A 36 20.36 13.16 2.77
CA GLY A 36 20.67 12.61 4.08
C GLY A 36 19.60 11.68 4.68
N ASN A 37 18.41 11.60 4.07
CA ASN A 37 17.36 10.65 4.48
C ASN A 37 17.02 9.75 3.30
N PRO A 38 17.53 8.52 3.24
CA PRO A 38 17.18 7.60 2.17
C PRO A 38 15.67 7.34 2.16
N ILE A 39 15.11 7.27 0.95
CA ILE A 39 13.70 6.91 0.78
C ILE A 39 13.61 5.39 0.77
N ASP A 40 12.93 4.83 1.77
CA ASP A 40 12.77 3.38 1.91
C ASP A 40 11.54 2.86 1.19
N VAL A 41 10.50 3.70 1.09
CA VAL A 41 9.22 3.32 0.48
C VAL A 41 8.51 4.54 -0.08
N ILE A 42 7.78 4.33 -1.18
CA ILE A 42 6.85 5.31 -1.74
C ILE A 42 5.49 4.64 -1.85
N ILE A 43 4.45 5.29 -1.34
CA ILE A 43 3.07 4.84 -1.44
C ILE A 43 2.21 5.99 -1.97
N GLY A 44 1.33 5.68 -2.90
CA GLY A 44 0.42 6.69 -3.45
C GLY A 44 -0.68 6.09 -4.30
N ASN A 45 -1.26 6.92 -5.15
CA ASN A 45 -2.41 6.55 -6.00
C ASN A 45 -2.09 5.44 -7.00
N ALA A 46 -0.84 5.32 -7.41
CA ALA A 46 -0.41 4.31 -8.39
C ALA A 46 -0.07 2.96 -7.75
N GLY A 47 0.07 2.90 -6.43
CA GLY A 47 0.46 1.72 -5.69
C GLY A 47 1.59 2.00 -4.70
N PHE A 48 2.56 1.10 -4.63
CA PHE A 48 3.70 1.26 -3.73
C PHE A 48 4.99 0.74 -4.37
N LEU A 49 6.13 1.29 -3.93
CA LEU A 49 7.46 0.83 -4.29
C LEU A 49 8.32 0.76 -3.02
N VAL A 50 8.98 -0.37 -2.80
CA VAL A 50 9.87 -0.59 -1.66
C VAL A 50 11.32 -0.61 -2.14
N PHE A 51 12.17 0.17 -1.49
CA PHE A 51 13.59 0.31 -1.84
C PHE A 51 14.50 -0.42 -0.86
N ASP A 52 13.99 -0.79 0.31
CA ASP A 52 14.76 -1.46 1.37
C ASP A 52 14.00 -2.69 1.86
N ASP A 53 14.64 -3.86 1.82
CA ASP A 53 14.05 -5.13 2.26
C ASP A 53 13.76 -5.20 3.77
N SER A 54 14.38 -4.33 4.57
CA SER A 54 14.15 -4.28 6.02
C SER A 54 12.82 -3.63 6.39
N VAL A 55 12.14 -3.00 5.44
CA VAL A 55 10.86 -2.31 5.66
C VAL A 55 9.74 -3.33 5.84
N SER A 56 8.95 -3.18 6.91
CA SER A 56 7.72 -3.93 7.11
C SER A 56 6.63 -3.41 6.20
N LEU A 57 6.23 -4.18 5.21
CA LEU A 57 5.17 -3.78 4.28
C LEU A 57 3.85 -3.52 5.01
N ALA A 58 3.47 -4.39 5.94
CA ALA A 58 2.26 -4.21 6.74
C ALA A 58 2.31 -2.92 7.58
N GLY A 59 3.45 -2.63 8.22
CA GLY A 59 3.62 -1.42 9.03
C GLY A 59 3.54 -0.14 8.21
N VAL A 60 4.13 -0.13 7.03
CA VAL A 60 4.09 1.02 6.11
C VAL A 60 2.67 1.25 5.58
N LEU A 61 1.99 0.18 5.16
CA LEU A 61 0.61 0.27 4.70
C LEU A 61 -0.32 0.75 5.82
N LEU A 62 -0.12 0.28 7.05
CA LEU A 62 -0.90 0.74 8.19
C LEU A 62 -0.79 2.26 8.37
N ARG A 63 0.42 2.80 8.36
CA ARG A 63 0.65 4.25 8.47
C ARG A 63 -0.02 5.02 7.33
N TYR A 64 0.06 4.49 6.13
CA TYR A 64 -0.58 5.10 4.97
C TYR A 64 -2.11 5.16 5.15
N TYR A 65 -2.73 4.06 5.57
CA TYR A 65 -4.19 4.01 5.72
C TYR A 65 -4.70 4.75 6.95
N GLU A 66 -3.88 4.94 7.97
CA GLU A 66 -4.18 5.89 9.06
C GLU A 66 -4.34 7.30 8.50
N LYS A 67 -3.44 7.73 7.62
CA LYS A 67 -3.51 9.02 6.94
C LYS A 67 -4.71 9.12 6.00
N VAL A 68 -5.02 8.06 5.26
CA VAL A 68 -6.19 8.01 4.38
C VAL A 68 -7.48 8.16 5.19
N SER A 69 -7.60 7.46 6.32
CA SER A 69 -8.76 7.57 7.20
C SER A 69 -8.94 8.99 7.75
N GLU A 70 -7.85 9.65 8.12
CA GLU A 70 -7.87 11.04 8.57
C GLU A 70 -8.27 12.01 7.46
N ALA A 71 -7.78 11.76 6.23
CA ALA A 71 -8.03 12.62 5.07
C ALA A 71 -9.41 12.42 4.45
N SER A 72 -10.09 11.31 4.73
CA SER A 72 -11.43 11.04 4.21
C SER A 72 -12.42 12.07 4.73
N CYS A 73 -13.20 12.67 3.83
CA CYS A 73 -14.23 13.64 4.23
C CYS A 73 -15.46 12.99 4.89
N GLY A 74 -15.56 11.65 4.84
CA GLY A 74 -16.65 10.88 5.45
C GLY A 74 -18.00 10.97 4.75
N ARG A 75 -18.07 11.63 3.59
CA ARG A 75 -19.35 11.84 2.88
C ARG A 75 -19.90 10.61 2.18
N CYS A 76 -19.03 9.79 1.60
CA CYS A 76 -19.47 8.56 0.95
C CYS A 76 -19.13 7.33 1.79
N THR A 77 -20.11 6.43 1.91
CA THR A 77 -19.98 5.23 2.73
C THR A 77 -18.81 4.33 2.32
N PRO A 78 -18.58 4.07 1.01
CA PRO A 78 -17.46 3.20 0.61
C PRO A 78 -16.09 3.69 1.10
N CYS A 79 -15.81 4.98 0.94
CA CYS A 79 -14.54 5.56 1.39
C CYS A 79 -14.43 5.56 2.91
N ARG A 80 -15.46 6.05 3.61
CA ARG A 80 -15.48 6.14 5.07
C ARG A 80 -15.32 4.78 5.73
N THR A 81 -16.08 3.78 5.28
CA THR A 81 -16.07 2.43 5.83
C THR A 81 -14.87 1.63 5.34
N GLY A 82 -14.57 1.68 4.04
CA GLY A 82 -13.50 0.90 3.43
C GLY A 82 -12.12 1.28 3.93
N SER A 83 -11.81 2.56 4.03
CA SER A 83 -10.51 3.02 4.55
C SER A 83 -10.30 2.58 6.00
N ARG A 84 -11.34 2.66 6.80
CA ARG A 84 -11.29 2.24 8.21
C ARG A 84 -11.13 0.73 8.36
N LEU A 85 -11.81 -0.06 7.52
CA LEU A 85 -11.68 -1.52 7.53
C LEU A 85 -10.26 -1.95 7.17
N ILE A 86 -9.66 -1.35 6.15
CA ILE A 86 -8.28 -1.64 5.75
C ILE A 86 -7.32 -1.28 6.89
N GLU A 87 -7.47 -0.10 7.48
CA GLU A 87 -6.66 0.35 8.61
C GLU A 87 -6.72 -0.63 9.78
N LEU A 88 -7.93 -1.03 10.20
CA LEU A 88 -8.13 -1.93 11.32
C LEU A 88 -7.58 -3.33 11.04
N ALA A 89 -7.76 -3.84 9.83
CA ALA A 89 -7.22 -5.13 9.42
C ALA A 89 -5.69 -5.14 9.47
N LEU A 90 -5.05 -4.10 8.95
CA LEU A 90 -3.59 -3.97 8.98
C LEU A 90 -3.07 -3.79 10.40
N ARG A 91 -3.80 -3.06 11.24
CA ARG A 91 -3.45 -2.91 12.66
C ARG A 91 -3.47 -4.26 13.38
N ASP A 92 -4.50 -5.06 13.16
CA ASP A 92 -4.58 -6.42 13.72
C ASP A 92 -3.44 -7.29 13.22
N LEU A 93 -3.08 -7.20 11.95
CA LEU A 93 -1.95 -7.93 11.39
C LEU A 93 -0.63 -7.55 12.07
N VAL A 94 -0.36 -6.25 12.22
CA VAL A 94 0.88 -5.74 12.85
C VAL A 94 0.94 -6.13 14.33
N GLU A 95 -0.21 -6.19 15.01
CA GLU A 95 -0.30 -6.57 16.43
C GLU A 95 -0.34 -8.08 16.67
N GLY A 96 -0.23 -8.90 15.61
CA GLY A 96 -0.22 -10.36 15.71
C GLY A 96 -1.59 -11.02 15.71
N ARG A 97 -2.65 -10.27 15.42
CA ARG A 97 -4.04 -10.79 15.36
C ARG A 97 -4.57 -11.00 13.95
N GLY A 98 -3.67 -11.04 12.96
CA GLY A 98 -4.04 -11.15 11.54
C GLY A 98 -4.81 -12.42 11.19
N ALA A 99 -4.64 -13.51 11.95
CA ALA A 99 -5.32 -14.76 11.72
C ALA A 99 -6.85 -14.67 11.93
N ALA A 100 -7.32 -13.70 12.71
CA ALA A 100 -8.74 -13.48 12.96
C ALA A 100 -9.41 -12.60 11.89
N VAL A 101 -8.65 -12.05 10.95
CA VAL A 101 -9.15 -11.15 9.92
C VAL A 101 -9.58 -11.95 8.68
N ASP A 102 -10.77 -11.65 8.17
CA ASP A 102 -11.22 -12.16 6.87
C ASP A 102 -10.63 -11.31 5.76
N TRP A 103 -9.43 -11.67 5.30
CA TRP A 103 -8.68 -10.91 4.30
C TRP A 103 -9.36 -10.85 2.95
N ASP A 104 -10.10 -11.88 2.57
CA ASP A 104 -10.83 -11.87 1.30
C ASP A 104 -11.96 -10.83 1.33
N HIS A 105 -12.65 -10.71 2.46
CA HIS A 105 -13.67 -9.68 2.65
C HIS A 105 -13.07 -8.26 2.63
N ILE A 106 -11.93 -8.07 3.27
CA ILE A 106 -11.23 -6.76 3.26
C ILE A 106 -10.77 -6.42 1.84
N TYR A 107 -10.24 -7.37 1.10
CA TYR A 107 -9.84 -7.19 -0.29
C TYR A 107 -11.03 -6.80 -1.18
N GLU A 108 -12.15 -7.50 -1.08
CA GLU A 108 -13.38 -7.18 -1.82
C GLU A 108 -13.88 -5.78 -1.45
N SER A 109 -13.84 -5.42 -0.17
CA SER A 109 -14.23 -4.08 0.29
C SER A 109 -13.34 -3.00 -0.31
N ALA A 110 -12.04 -3.25 -0.42
CA ALA A 110 -11.09 -2.32 -1.05
C ALA A 110 -11.40 -2.14 -2.54
N GLU A 111 -11.70 -3.21 -3.27
CA GLU A 111 -12.10 -3.12 -4.68
C GLU A 111 -13.41 -2.36 -4.84
N GLN A 112 -14.41 -2.60 -4.01
CA GLN A 112 -15.68 -1.88 -4.02
C GLN A 112 -15.47 -0.40 -3.74
N MET A 113 -14.59 -0.05 -2.81
CA MET A 113 -14.23 1.33 -2.52
C MET A 113 -13.69 2.05 -3.76
N MET A 114 -12.84 1.39 -4.55
CA MET A 114 -12.32 1.94 -5.79
C MET A 114 -13.39 2.19 -6.82
N LEU A 115 -14.40 1.32 -6.90
CA LEU A 115 -15.47 1.37 -7.90
C LEU A 115 -16.59 2.33 -7.53
N THR A 116 -16.89 2.50 -6.25
CA THR A 116 -18.11 3.17 -5.79
C THR A 116 -17.90 4.49 -5.07
N SER A 117 -16.64 4.85 -4.73
CA SER A 117 -16.36 6.14 -4.10
C SER A 117 -16.57 7.31 -5.05
N LEU A 118 -16.99 8.46 -4.51
CA LEU A 118 -17.33 9.64 -5.30
C LEU A 118 -16.10 10.46 -5.73
N CYS A 119 -15.06 10.51 -4.91
CA CYS A 119 -13.88 11.34 -5.18
C CYS A 119 -12.61 10.50 -5.38
N GLY A 120 -11.52 11.19 -5.77
CA GLY A 120 -10.24 10.56 -6.05
C GLY A 120 -9.63 9.80 -4.87
N ILE A 121 -9.85 10.23 -3.63
CA ILE A 121 -9.31 9.55 -2.44
C ILE A 121 -9.81 8.11 -2.37
N GLY A 122 -11.12 7.90 -2.39
CA GLY A 122 -11.70 6.56 -2.30
C GLY A 122 -11.46 5.70 -3.53
N ARG A 123 -11.29 6.32 -4.70
CA ARG A 123 -11.06 5.61 -5.96
C ARG A 123 -9.61 5.14 -6.13
N THR A 124 -8.65 5.81 -5.52
CA THR A 124 -7.23 5.54 -5.74
C THR A 124 -6.47 5.06 -4.50
N ALA A 125 -6.89 5.44 -3.31
CA ALA A 125 -6.22 5.06 -2.06
C ALA A 125 -6.08 3.53 -1.86
N PRO A 126 -7.06 2.68 -2.23
CA PRO A 126 -6.91 1.24 -2.05
C PRO A 126 -5.89 0.56 -2.95
N ALA A 127 -5.36 1.25 -3.96
CA ALA A 127 -4.44 0.66 -4.95
C ALA A 127 -3.23 -0.02 -4.30
N ALA A 128 -2.63 0.58 -3.29
CA ALA A 128 -1.48 0.01 -2.59
C ALA A 128 -1.84 -1.30 -1.89
N PHE A 129 -2.96 -1.34 -1.17
CA PHE A 129 -3.43 -2.55 -0.47
C PHE A 129 -3.82 -3.66 -1.44
N VAL A 130 -4.59 -3.32 -2.48
CA VAL A 130 -5.00 -4.27 -3.51
C VAL A 130 -3.78 -4.87 -4.21
N GLY A 131 -2.81 -4.04 -4.57
CA GLY A 131 -1.56 -4.48 -5.18
C GLY A 131 -0.76 -5.41 -4.26
N ALA A 132 -0.64 -5.08 -2.99
CA ALA A 132 0.04 -5.91 -2.01
C ALA A 132 -0.64 -7.28 -1.84
N MET A 133 -1.95 -7.30 -1.72
CA MET A 133 -2.71 -8.54 -1.58
C MET A 133 -2.65 -9.42 -2.82
N LYS A 134 -2.67 -8.81 -4.00
CA LYS A 134 -2.69 -9.53 -5.27
C LYS A 134 -1.32 -10.09 -5.66
N HIS A 135 -0.23 -9.36 -5.40
CA HIS A 135 1.10 -9.67 -5.91
C HIS A 135 2.12 -10.01 -4.83
N PHE A 136 1.97 -9.48 -3.61
CA PHE A 136 2.95 -9.60 -2.54
C PHE A 136 2.31 -10.04 -1.21
N ARG A 137 1.30 -10.88 -1.29
CA ARG A 137 0.58 -11.39 -0.12
C ARG A 137 1.52 -12.04 0.91
N GLU A 138 2.48 -12.82 0.45
CA GLU A 138 3.46 -13.47 1.32
C GLU A 138 4.29 -12.46 2.10
N ARG A 139 4.78 -11.41 1.44
CA ARG A 139 5.55 -10.36 2.09
C ARG A 139 4.72 -9.54 3.06
N LEU A 140 3.46 -9.32 2.74
CA LEU A 140 2.54 -8.61 3.63
C LEU A 140 2.36 -9.35 4.95
N PHE A 141 2.17 -10.66 4.92
CA PHE A 141 1.95 -11.47 6.11
C PHE A 141 3.25 -11.88 6.83
N GLU A 142 4.35 -12.00 6.11
CA GLU A 142 5.67 -12.33 6.68
C GLU A 142 6.14 -11.28 7.69
N THR A 143 5.85 -10.02 7.46
CA THR A 143 6.29 -8.91 8.29
C THR A 143 5.49 -8.72 9.57
N ALA A 144 4.52 -9.60 9.84
CA ALA A 144 3.67 -9.54 11.02
C ALA A 144 4.23 -10.29 12.23
N GLU A 145 5.38 -10.92 12.07
CA GLU A 145 6.05 -11.66 13.15
C GLU A 145 6.85 -10.74 14.09
#